data_01dfb37bc552a8eeab2e822cbed01cee
#
_entry.id   01dfb37bc552a8eeab2e822cbed01cee
#
_cell.length_a   1.000
_cell.length_b   1.000
_cell.length_c   1.000
_cell.angle_alpha   90.00
_cell.angle_beta   90.00
_cell.angle_gamma   90.00
#
_symmetry.space_group_name_H-M   'P 1'
#
loop_
_entity.id
_entity.type
_entity.pdbx_description
1 polymer ?
#
loop_
_entity_poly.entity_id
_entity_poly.type
_entity_poly.pdbx_seq_one_letter_code
_entity_poly.pdbx_strand_id
1 'polypeptide(L)'
;MNLNKLIFTENACYKAGRKIKVKGIMVHSTGANNPYLKRYVGPDDGKLGKNQYNNHWNQPMDRAVCVHGFIGKLQNGSIATYQTLPWDHRGWHAGGAANNTHTSFEICEDGLNDRSYFEKVYKGAIELCAYLCKLYALNPLADGVIIGHYEGHQRGIASNHGDPRYWFSKFGKSMDTFRQDVQRLMSGSSVTPTPSDDPPAKLEAGYYRVRKSWQDKKSQIGAYKVLANAKRKADENSGYFVFDDEGTAIYPEKSAAEYGTYTVVSGDSLWRIAARLLGDGRRYPEIKKLNGLTSDVIHAGQKLKIPGVAPDVTAIKVGDTVRVTASNYATGQTVPNWVKERTHKVSQVEKDKVLLGWPDGIASWLPIDGVKKI
;
A
#
# COMPACT_ATOMS: atom_id res chain seq x y z
N MET A 1 19.72 0.57 16.46
CA MET A 1 20.09 1.91 15.94
C MET A 1 21.40 2.36 16.58
N ASN A 2 22.39 2.81 15.78
CA ASN A 2 23.61 3.42 16.26
C ASN A 2 23.38 4.96 16.41
N LEU A 3 22.78 5.35 17.52
CA LEU A 3 22.44 6.75 17.80
C LEU A 3 23.52 7.42 18.65
N ASN A 4 24.17 8.41 18.06
CA ASN A 4 25.12 9.31 18.75
C ASN A 4 24.45 10.66 18.98
N LYS A 5 25.01 11.46 19.88
CA LYS A 5 24.49 12.79 20.19
C LYS A 5 25.60 13.82 20.06
N LEU A 6 25.38 14.80 19.19
CA LEU A 6 26.24 15.98 19.05
C LEU A 6 25.33 17.18 18.78
N ILE A 7 24.87 17.81 19.86
CA ILE A 7 23.94 18.94 19.77
C ILE A 7 24.65 20.17 19.22
N PHE A 8 24.00 20.80 18.23
CA PHE A 8 24.52 22.00 17.54
C PHE A 8 24.31 23.26 18.38
N THR A 9 25.09 23.38 19.46
CA THR A 9 24.98 24.50 20.41
C THR A 9 25.30 25.88 19.80
N GLU A 10 26.08 25.87 18.70
CA GLU A 10 26.43 27.11 17.99
C GLU A 10 25.37 27.48 16.92
N ASN A 11 24.47 26.57 16.57
CA ASN A 11 23.43 26.83 15.58
C ASN A 11 22.33 27.77 16.15
N ALA A 12 21.85 28.69 15.34
CA ALA A 12 20.83 29.67 15.74
C ALA A 12 19.52 29.05 16.21
N CYS A 13 19.12 27.90 15.66
CA CYS A 13 17.90 27.18 16.11
C CYS A 13 18.03 26.69 17.56
N TYR A 14 19.21 26.20 17.95
CA TYR A 14 19.48 25.81 19.35
C TYR A 14 19.49 27.02 20.26
N LYS A 15 20.23 28.07 19.89
CA LYS A 15 20.35 29.32 20.68
C LYS A 15 19.00 30.00 20.88
N ALA A 16 18.10 29.92 19.91
CA ALA A 16 16.76 30.48 20.03
C ALA A 16 15.91 29.77 21.11
N GLY A 17 16.23 28.54 21.51
CA GLY A 17 15.59 27.80 22.59
C GLY A 17 14.10 27.48 22.41
N ARG A 18 13.55 27.71 21.23
CA ARG A 18 12.10 27.53 20.96
C ARG A 18 11.73 26.06 20.98
N LYS A 19 10.61 25.75 21.64
CA LYS A 19 10.07 24.39 21.75
C LYS A 19 8.87 24.22 20.84
N ILE A 20 8.62 22.96 20.43
CA ILE A 20 7.43 22.54 19.71
C ILE A 20 6.74 21.40 20.44
N LYS A 21 5.42 21.27 20.26
CA LYS A 21 4.72 20.04 20.55
C LYS A 21 4.86 19.14 19.31
N VAL A 22 5.66 18.09 19.42
CA VAL A 22 5.89 17.17 18.29
C VAL A 22 4.60 16.44 17.95
N LYS A 23 4.15 16.63 16.71
CA LYS A 23 2.96 15.96 16.14
C LYS A 23 3.32 15.01 15.00
N GLY A 24 4.57 15.09 14.51
CA GLY A 24 5.01 14.25 13.40
C GLY A 24 6.52 14.35 13.17
N ILE A 25 6.96 13.67 12.13
CA ILE A 25 8.36 13.52 11.72
C ILE A 25 8.45 13.85 10.23
N MET A 26 9.34 14.77 9.86
CA MET A 26 9.62 15.05 8.46
C MET A 26 10.93 14.41 8.04
N VAL A 27 10.88 13.60 7.00
CA VAL A 27 12.01 12.89 6.43
C VAL A 27 12.57 13.70 5.26
N HIS A 28 13.86 14.00 5.34
CA HIS A 28 14.60 14.69 4.30
C HIS A 28 15.73 13.81 3.74
N SER A 29 16.28 14.23 2.62
CA SER A 29 17.57 13.81 2.12
C SER A 29 18.36 14.99 1.58
N THR A 30 19.66 14.94 1.73
CA THR A 30 20.53 16.15 1.64
C THR A 30 20.60 16.83 0.26
N GLY A 31 20.11 16.20 -0.80
CA GLY A 31 20.19 16.73 -2.17
C GLY A 31 21.62 16.92 -2.68
N ALA A 32 22.62 16.38 -1.99
CA ALA A 32 24.03 16.54 -2.29
C ALA A 32 24.76 15.20 -2.21
N ASN A 33 25.57 14.90 -3.22
CA ASN A 33 26.37 13.66 -3.27
C ASN A 33 27.49 13.71 -2.21
N ASN A 34 27.14 13.55 -0.95
CA ASN A 34 28.07 13.44 0.15
C ASN A 34 27.52 12.54 1.27
N PRO A 35 27.87 11.24 1.26
CA PRO A 35 27.34 10.29 2.24
C PRO A 35 27.94 10.41 3.63
N TYR A 36 29.01 11.22 3.82
CA TYR A 36 29.72 11.32 5.08
C TYR A 36 29.11 12.37 6.02
N LEU A 37 28.78 11.94 7.24
CA LEU A 37 28.23 12.77 8.30
C LEU A 37 29.10 14.01 8.60
N LYS A 38 30.43 13.89 8.53
CA LYS A 38 31.35 15.02 8.79
C LYS A 38 31.06 16.27 7.96
N ARG A 39 30.38 16.13 6.80
CA ARG A 39 29.97 17.28 5.98
C ARG A 39 28.95 18.15 6.68
N TYR A 40 28.09 17.54 7.47
CA TYR A 40 26.91 18.18 8.08
C TYR A 40 27.02 18.28 9.60
N VAL A 41 27.64 17.30 10.23
CA VAL A 41 27.76 17.14 11.68
C VAL A 41 29.20 17.41 12.10
N GLY A 42 29.38 18.25 13.10
CA GLY A 42 30.69 18.59 13.63
C GLY A 42 30.62 19.47 14.87
N PRO A 43 31.77 19.72 15.48
CA PRO A 43 33.13 19.29 15.11
C PRO A 43 33.34 17.78 15.19
N ASP A 44 34.55 17.32 14.78
CA ASP A 44 34.91 15.90 14.88
C ASP A 44 34.91 15.44 16.36
N ASP A 45 34.21 14.32 16.58
CA ASP A 45 34.13 13.67 17.90
C ASP A 45 34.96 12.37 17.99
N GLY A 46 35.91 12.19 17.05
CA GLY A 46 36.78 11.02 16.91
C GLY A 46 36.14 9.90 16.07
N LYS A 47 34.86 10.02 15.67
CA LYS A 47 34.13 9.05 14.82
C LYS A 47 33.77 9.66 13.46
N LEU A 48 33.44 10.92 13.44
CA LEU A 48 33.01 11.64 12.23
C LEU A 48 34.14 11.81 11.23
N GLY A 49 35.35 12.09 11.73
CA GLY A 49 36.49 12.50 10.94
C GLY A 49 36.53 14.00 10.63
N LYS A 50 37.71 14.48 10.30
CA LYS A 50 37.94 15.91 10.08
C LYS A 50 37.17 16.40 8.85
N ASN A 51 36.42 17.50 9.04
CA ASN A 51 35.85 18.31 7.97
C ASN A 51 36.85 19.41 7.59
N GLN A 52 37.53 19.25 6.45
CA GLN A 52 38.59 20.14 6.00
C GLN A 52 38.14 21.58 5.77
N TYR A 53 36.84 21.75 5.39
CA TYR A 53 36.29 23.06 5.07
C TYR A 53 35.57 23.72 6.25
N ASN A 54 35.52 23.03 7.39
CA ASN A 54 34.77 23.45 8.58
C ASN A 54 33.38 23.99 8.28
N ASN A 55 32.67 23.37 7.33
CA ASN A 55 31.36 23.79 6.83
C ASN A 55 30.19 22.90 7.33
N HIS A 56 30.36 22.29 8.50
CA HIS A 56 29.28 21.59 9.20
C HIS A 56 28.25 22.57 9.76
N TRP A 57 27.07 22.07 10.13
CA TRP A 57 25.96 22.94 10.53
C TRP A 57 25.99 23.43 12.00
N ASN A 58 26.90 22.94 12.81
CA ASN A 58 27.10 23.44 14.17
C ASN A 58 27.99 24.72 14.16
N GLN A 59 27.47 25.78 13.57
CA GLN A 59 28.15 27.06 13.45
C GLN A 59 27.13 28.19 13.41
N PRO A 60 27.53 29.43 13.72
CA PRO A 60 26.78 30.62 13.38
C PRO A 60 26.62 30.68 11.85
N MET A 61 25.42 30.56 11.36
CA MET A 61 25.09 30.63 9.93
C MET A 61 24.14 31.79 9.70
N ASP A 62 24.28 32.50 8.58
CA ASP A 62 23.36 33.55 8.16
C ASP A 62 21.91 33.07 8.04
N ARG A 63 21.74 31.81 7.73
CA ARG A 63 20.44 31.14 7.74
C ARG A 63 20.40 30.12 8.86
N ALA A 64 19.38 30.23 9.69
CA ALA A 64 19.12 29.28 10.79
C ALA A 64 18.58 27.93 10.27
N VAL A 65 19.31 27.25 9.38
CA VAL A 65 18.92 25.92 8.88
C VAL A 65 19.33 24.89 9.92
N CYS A 66 18.41 24.04 10.32
CA CYS A 66 18.67 23.00 11.30
C CYS A 66 17.64 21.87 11.22
N VAL A 67 18.13 20.64 11.23
CA VAL A 67 17.35 19.42 11.47
C VAL A 67 17.75 18.82 12.81
N HIS A 68 16.94 17.88 13.32
CA HIS A 68 17.15 17.25 14.61
C HIS A 68 18.11 16.07 14.56
N GLY A 69 18.36 15.52 13.37
CA GLY A 69 19.31 14.43 13.19
C GLY A 69 19.82 14.28 11.78
N PHE A 70 20.92 13.54 11.65
CA PHE A 70 21.51 13.12 10.38
C PHE A 70 21.81 11.63 10.39
N ILE A 71 21.67 10.98 9.23
CA ILE A 71 21.99 9.58 9.02
C ILE A 71 22.96 9.48 7.85
N GLY A 72 24.11 8.85 8.06
CA GLY A 72 25.15 8.73 7.02
C GLY A 72 26.38 7.95 7.47
N LYS A 73 27.45 8.03 6.67
CA LYS A 73 28.72 7.35 6.93
C LYS A 73 29.56 8.08 7.98
N LEU A 74 30.11 7.31 8.90
CA LEU A 74 31.25 7.72 9.73
C LEU A 74 32.56 7.68 8.93
N GLN A 75 33.67 8.12 9.52
CA GLN A 75 34.99 8.07 8.90
C GLN A 75 35.39 6.67 8.46
N ASN A 76 35.05 5.64 9.22
CA ASN A 76 35.33 4.23 8.92
C ASN A 76 34.35 3.58 7.91
N GLY A 77 33.40 4.36 7.38
CA GLY A 77 32.39 3.87 6.42
C GLY A 77 31.16 3.20 7.03
N SER A 78 31.13 2.99 8.34
CA SER A 78 29.92 2.45 9.00
C SER A 78 28.82 3.50 9.05
N ILE A 79 27.57 3.07 9.13
CA ILE A 79 26.41 3.97 9.20
C ILE A 79 26.09 4.30 10.66
N ALA A 80 25.84 5.58 10.92
CA ALA A 80 25.38 6.07 12.20
C ALA A 80 24.28 7.12 12.05
N THR A 81 23.54 7.32 13.11
CA THR A 81 22.60 8.42 13.29
C THR A 81 23.17 9.38 14.33
N TYR A 82 23.12 10.68 14.05
CA TYR A 82 23.47 11.72 15.01
C TYR A 82 22.26 12.57 15.32
N GLN A 83 21.94 12.70 16.63
CA GLN A 83 21.03 13.73 17.10
C GLN A 83 21.78 15.06 17.16
N THR A 84 21.26 16.09 16.50
CA THR A 84 21.90 17.40 16.33
C THR A 84 21.13 18.55 16.98
N LEU A 85 19.85 18.33 17.26
CA LEU A 85 19.00 19.25 18.01
C LEU A 85 18.14 18.44 19.00
N PRO A 86 17.77 18.93 20.18
CA PRO A 86 16.76 18.26 21.01
C PRO A 86 15.48 18.05 20.22
N TRP A 87 14.90 16.84 20.29
CA TRP A 87 13.80 16.43 19.42
C TRP A 87 12.56 17.32 19.48
N ASP A 88 12.37 18.03 20.59
CA ASP A 88 11.27 18.97 20.83
C ASP A 88 11.63 20.43 20.56
N HIS A 89 12.83 20.73 20.04
CA HIS A 89 13.17 22.08 19.62
C HIS A 89 12.52 22.39 18.26
N ARG A 90 12.29 23.67 18.02
CA ARG A 90 11.87 24.14 16.72
C ARG A 90 13.07 24.17 15.77
N GLY A 91 13.13 23.24 14.84
CA GLY A 91 14.09 23.29 13.75
C GLY A 91 13.68 24.31 12.67
N TRP A 92 14.59 24.52 11.71
CA TRP A 92 14.30 25.26 10.48
C TRP A 92 14.66 24.38 9.29
N HIS A 93 13.77 23.47 8.94
CA HIS A 93 14.01 22.41 7.95
C HIS A 93 12.97 22.37 6.82
N ALA A 94 11.75 22.86 7.08
CA ALA A 94 10.64 22.68 6.15
C ALA A 94 10.36 23.92 5.30
N GLY A 95 10.89 25.10 5.66
CA GLY A 95 10.52 26.36 5.01
C GLY A 95 9.04 26.74 5.15
N GLY A 96 8.34 26.19 6.17
CA GLY A 96 6.91 26.41 6.38
C GLY A 96 6.42 26.00 7.77
N ALA A 97 5.10 25.84 7.92
CA ALA A 97 4.42 25.58 9.19
C ALA A 97 4.84 24.26 9.85
N ALA A 98 5.35 23.28 9.09
CA ALA A 98 5.86 22.02 9.63
C ALA A 98 7.00 22.21 10.63
N ASN A 99 7.79 23.29 10.53
CA ASN A 99 8.78 23.66 11.52
C ASN A 99 8.23 23.81 12.96
N ASN A 100 6.91 24.03 13.10
CA ASN A 100 6.26 24.24 14.39
C ASN A 100 5.64 22.97 14.97
N THR A 101 5.70 21.85 14.23
CA THR A 101 4.96 20.63 14.59
C THR A 101 5.73 19.34 14.33
N HIS A 102 6.74 19.34 13.46
CA HIS A 102 7.47 18.15 13.08
C HIS A 102 8.93 18.23 13.55
N THR A 103 9.38 17.17 14.20
CA THR A 103 10.81 16.87 14.28
C THR A 103 11.30 16.33 12.95
N SER A 104 12.59 16.39 12.65
CA SER A 104 13.10 16.10 11.30
C SER A 104 14.49 15.50 11.31
N PHE A 105 14.86 14.85 10.23
CA PHE A 105 16.22 14.40 10.01
C PHE A 105 16.54 14.37 8.52
N GLU A 106 17.85 14.44 8.23
CA GLU A 106 18.40 14.32 6.88
C GLU A 106 19.07 12.96 6.70
N ILE A 107 18.84 12.33 5.56
CA ILE A 107 19.59 11.17 5.11
C ILE A 107 20.65 11.66 4.13
N CYS A 108 21.94 11.45 4.44
CA CYS A 108 23.03 11.86 3.56
C CYS A 108 23.01 11.07 2.25
N GLU A 109 23.04 11.74 1.11
CA GLU A 109 23.00 11.09 -0.21
C GLU A 109 24.39 10.72 -0.73
N ASP A 110 24.47 9.69 -1.58
CA ASP A 110 25.69 9.10 -2.13
C ASP A 110 25.78 9.20 -3.67
N GLY A 111 25.10 10.15 -4.29
CA GLY A 111 24.92 10.23 -5.75
C GLY A 111 23.78 9.35 -6.24
N LEU A 112 23.01 8.72 -5.34
CA LEU A 112 21.76 8.02 -5.59
C LEU A 112 21.90 6.70 -6.39
N ASN A 113 23.06 6.03 -6.36
CA ASN A 113 23.32 4.85 -7.19
C ASN A 113 23.74 3.60 -6.39
N ASP A 114 24.23 3.74 -5.15
CA ASP A 114 24.68 2.61 -4.32
C ASP A 114 23.50 2.02 -3.54
N ARG A 115 22.97 0.89 -4.00
CA ARG A 115 21.88 0.15 -3.33
C ARG A 115 22.29 -0.30 -1.92
N SER A 116 23.53 -0.78 -1.74
CA SER A 116 24.00 -1.27 -0.44
C SER A 116 24.07 -0.14 0.60
N TYR A 117 24.49 1.06 0.17
CA TYR A 117 24.45 2.25 1.01
C TYR A 117 23.03 2.66 1.33
N PHE A 118 22.17 2.75 0.30
CA PHE A 118 20.76 3.10 0.45
C PHE A 118 20.05 2.22 1.49
N GLU A 119 20.18 0.90 1.38
CA GLU A 119 19.52 -0.05 2.29
C GLU A 119 19.93 0.16 3.75
N LYS A 120 21.22 0.47 3.98
CA LYS A 120 21.74 0.72 5.33
C LYS A 120 21.20 2.02 5.94
N VAL A 121 21.19 3.12 5.18
CA VAL A 121 20.68 4.40 5.69
C VAL A 121 19.16 4.41 5.77
N TYR A 122 18.47 3.74 4.85
CA TYR A 122 17.03 3.53 4.89
C TYR A 122 16.61 2.76 6.15
N LYS A 123 17.33 1.68 6.50
CA LYS A 123 17.16 0.97 7.76
C LYS A 123 17.37 1.89 8.96
N GLY A 124 18.43 2.69 8.97
CA GLY A 124 18.69 3.67 10.03
C GLY A 124 17.56 4.68 10.17
N ALA A 125 16.98 5.13 9.06
CA ALA A 125 15.84 6.05 9.05
C ALA A 125 14.56 5.41 9.62
N ILE A 126 14.28 4.15 9.29
CA ILE A 126 13.18 3.37 9.89
C ILE A 126 13.36 3.26 11.41
N GLU A 127 14.58 2.91 11.86
CA GLU A 127 14.89 2.77 13.28
C GLU A 127 14.73 4.10 14.04
N LEU A 128 15.15 5.23 13.44
CA LEU A 128 14.99 6.55 14.03
C LEU A 128 13.50 6.94 14.10
N CYS A 129 12.73 6.74 13.03
CA CYS A 129 11.29 7.01 13.03
C CYS A 129 10.56 6.16 14.06
N ALA A 130 10.87 4.87 14.17
CA ALA A 130 10.27 3.99 15.18
C ALA A 130 10.60 4.46 16.62
N TYR A 131 11.83 4.90 16.85
CA TYR A 131 12.22 5.48 18.12
C TYR A 131 11.42 6.74 18.45
N LEU A 132 11.34 7.69 17.50
CA LEU A 132 10.60 8.95 17.68
C LEU A 132 9.09 8.73 17.83
N CYS A 133 8.53 7.80 17.09
CA CYS A 133 7.10 7.41 17.23
C CYS A 133 6.80 6.86 18.62
N LYS A 134 7.70 6.04 19.19
CA LYS A 134 7.56 5.55 20.56
C LYS A 134 7.72 6.69 21.58
N LEU A 135 8.71 7.56 21.38
CA LEU A 135 9.00 8.68 22.29
C LEU A 135 7.82 9.66 22.42
N TYR A 136 7.09 9.89 21.32
CA TYR A 136 6.00 10.87 21.26
C TYR A 136 4.60 10.23 21.13
N ALA A 137 4.50 8.92 21.31
CA ALA A 137 3.26 8.17 21.18
C ALA A 137 2.54 8.42 19.83
N LEU A 138 3.31 8.45 18.74
CA LEU A 138 2.81 8.71 17.40
C LEU A 138 2.49 7.38 16.68
N ASN A 139 1.38 7.37 15.94
CA ASN A 139 1.07 6.27 15.03
C ASN A 139 1.74 6.53 13.67
N PRO A 140 2.72 5.70 13.23
CA PRO A 140 3.46 5.94 11.99
C PRO A 140 2.60 5.89 10.73
N LEU A 141 1.44 5.22 10.78
CA LEU A 141 0.50 5.12 9.66
C LEU A 141 -0.54 6.23 9.64
N ALA A 142 -0.64 7.02 10.71
CA ALA A 142 -1.61 8.11 10.75
C ALA A 142 -1.22 9.22 9.76
N ASP A 143 -2.24 9.81 9.15
CA ASP A 143 -2.05 10.87 8.16
C ASP A 143 -1.29 12.07 8.73
N GLY A 144 -0.27 12.53 8.00
CA GLY A 144 0.55 13.68 8.39
C GLY A 144 1.56 13.41 9.51
N VAL A 145 1.68 12.19 10.06
CA VAL A 145 2.63 11.87 11.14
C VAL A 145 4.04 11.66 10.60
N ILE A 146 4.25 10.76 9.66
CA ILE A 146 5.54 10.62 8.98
C ILE A 146 5.36 11.11 7.55
N ILE A 147 6.03 12.18 7.18
CA ILE A 147 5.93 12.78 5.86
C ILE A 147 7.31 13.05 5.26
N GLY A 148 7.44 12.93 3.95
CA GLY A 148 8.58 13.48 3.22
C GLY A 148 8.43 14.99 3.01
N HIS A 149 9.51 15.69 2.68
CA HIS A 149 9.43 17.13 2.41
C HIS A 149 8.41 17.45 1.31
N TYR A 150 8.43 16.68 0.20
CA TYR A 150 7.49 16.86 -0.90
C TYR A 150 6.02 16.69 -0.48
N GLU A 151 5.73 15.78 0.48
CA GLU A 151 4.37 15.62 1.02
C GLU A 151 3.99 16.82 1.91
N GLY A 152 4.95 17.39 2.62
CA GLY A 152 4.77 18.64 3.36
C GLY A 152 4.42 19.81 2.45
N HIS A 153 5.07 19.92 1.26
CA HIS A 153 4.72 20.90 0.25
C HIS A 153 3.30 20.68 -0.30
N GLN A 154 2.94 19.45 -0.64
CA GLN A 154 1.59 19.11 -1.09
C GLN A 154 0.50 19.44 -0.08
N ARG A 155 0.85 19.49 1.20
CA ARG A 155 -0.03 19.87 2.32
C ARG A 155 -0.03 21.37 2.62
N GLY A 156 0.77 22.17 1.90
CA GLY A 156 0.92 23.62 2.14
C GLY A 156 1.66 23.97 3.44
N ILE A 157 2.42 23.04 4.02
CA ILE A 157 3.14 23.24 5.29
C ILE A 157 4.67 23.22 5.14
N ALA A 158 5.17 23.04 3.93
CA ALA A 158 6.61 23.08 3.60
C ALA A 158 6.86 23.74 2.25
N SER A 159 8.09 24.18 2.03
CA SER A 159 8.57 24.69 0.74
C SER A 159 8.61 23.60 -0.34
N ASN A 160 8.72 24.01 -1.59
CA ASN A 160 8.71 23.07 -2.73
C ASN A 160 10.07 22.39 -2.89
N HIS A 161 10.18 21.16 -2.34
CA HIS A 161 11.32 20.27 -2.49
C HIS A 161 10.85 18.86 -2.77
N GLY A 162 11.65 18.05 -3.51
CA GLY A 162 11.28 16.72 -3.95
C GLY A 162 11.73 15.57 -3.05
N ASP A 163 12.52 15.85 -2.01
CA ASP A 163 13.14 14.87 -1.12
C ASP A 163 12.12 14.18 -0.17
N PRO A 164 12.35 12.95 0.19
CA PRO A 164 13.33 11.98 -0.34
C PRO A 164 12.80 11.18 -1.55
N ARG A 165 11.68 11.58 -2.15
CA ARG A 165 10.93 10.83 -3.17
C ARG A 165 11.80 10.36 -4.33
N TYR A 166 12.61 11.26 -4.91
CA TYR A 166 13.41 10.97 -6.09
C TYR A 166 14.50 9.92 -5.82
N TRP A 167 14.97 9.81 -4.58
CA TRP A 167 15.96 8.79 -4.20
C TRP A 167 15.28 7.47 -3.84
N PHE A 168 14.24 7.50 -3.02
CA PHE A 168 13.51 6.31 -2.60
C PHE A 168 12.98 5.53 -3.82
N SER A 169 12.41 6.22 -4.80
CA SER A 169 11.84 5.59 -6.00
C SER A 169 12.86 4.83 -6.85
N LYS A 170 14.14 5.27 -6.88
CA LYS A 170 15.20 4.54 -7.59
C LYS A 170 15.44 3.13 -7.05
N PHE A 171 15.12 2.91 -5.78
CA PHE A 171 15.30 1.62 -5.13
C PHE A 171 13.98 0.92 -4.82
N GLY A 172 12.89 1.32 -5.50
CA GLY A 172 11.57 0.71 -5.34
C GLY A 172 10.90 1.02 -4.00
N LYS A 173 11.27 2.14 -3.35
CA LYS A 173 10.68 2.59 -2.09
C LYS A 173 9.86 3.87 -2.27
N SER A 174 8.87 4.04 -1.41
CA SER A 174 8.05 5.25 -1.30
C SER A 174 7.90 5.64 0.17
N MET A 175 7.33 6.81 0.43
CA MET A 175 6.98 7.17 1.81
C MET A 175 5.91 6.24 2.40
N ASP A 176 5.03 5.64 1.59
CA ASP A 176 4.07 4.64 2.05
C ASP A 176 4.76 3.35 2.50
N THR A 177 5.68 2.81 1.67
CA THR A 177 6.47 1.64 2.10
C THR A 177 7.33 1.96 3.32
N PHE A 178 7.86 3.18 3.41
CA PHE A 178 8.64 3.63 4.56
C PHE A 178 7.81 3.62 5.86
N ARG A 179 6.60 4.19 5.84
CA ARG A 179 5.68 4.17 6.99
C ARG A 179 5.31 2.75 7.42
N GLN A 180 5.05 1.87 6.46
CA GLN A 180 4.77 0.46 6.72
C GLN A 180 5.98 -0.27 7.34
N ASP A 181 7.19 0.00 6.84
CA ASP A 181 8.42 -0.57 7.38
C ASP A 181 8.67 -0.10 8.83
N VAL A 182 8.38 1.19 9.13
CA VAL A 182 8.41 1.72 10.51
C VAL A 182 7.39 1.00 11.41
N GLN A 183 6.14 0.86 10.95
CA GLN A 183 5.10 0.17 11.69
C GLN A 183 5.49 -1.30 11.98
N ARG A 184 6.03 -1.98 10.97
CA ARG A 184 6.47 -3.37 11.09
C ARG A 184 7.57 -3.52 12.15
N LEU A 185 8.54 -2.60 12.18
CA LEU A 185 9.58 -2.58 13.22
C LEU A 185 8.99 -2.32 14.60
N MET A 186 8.00 -1.43 14.72
CA MET A 186 7.36 -1.12 16.02
C MET A 186 6.54 -2.27 16.57
N SER A 187 5.93 -3.10 15.71
CA SER A 187 5.13 -4.27 16.09
C SER A 187 5.97 -5.51 16.41
N GLY A 188 7.31 -5.43 16.36
CA GLY A 188 8.22 -6.53 16.69
C GLY A 188 8.35 -7.58 15.58
N SER A 189 7.78 -7.37 14.41
CA SER A 189 7.99 -8.22 13.25
C SER A 189 9.39 -7.96 12.66
N SER A 190 10.18 -9.01 12.49
CA SER A 190 11.56 -8.92 11.99
C SER A 190 11.60 -8.21 10.63
N VAL A 191 12.37 -7.13 10.56
CA VAL A 191 12.68 -6.45 9.29
C VAL A 191 13.77 -7.24 8.60
N THR A 192 13.41 -8.31 7.92
CA THR A 192 14.26 -8.86 6.88
C THR A 192 14.00 -7.97 5.66
N PRO A 193 15.02 -7.38 5.03
CA PRO A 193 14.84 -6.78 3.71
C PRO A 193 14.50 -7.93 2.76
N THR A 194 13.23 -8.11 2.48
CA THR A 194 12.82 -8.97 1.37
C THR A 194 13.16 -8.18 0.12
N PRO A 195 14.00 -8.70 -0.79
CA PRO A 195 14.02 -8.17 -2.14
C PRO A 195 12.59 -8.31 -2.66
N SER A 196 11.91 -7.23 -2.92
CA SER A 196 10.66 -7.30 -3.64
C SER A 196 11.02 -7.60 -5.08
N ASP A 197 10.79 -8.83 -5.53
CA ASP A 197 10.75 -9.20 -6.94
C ASP A 197 9.53 -8.61 -7.67
N ASP A 198 8.85 -7.65 -7.05
CA ASP A 198 7.85 -6.88 -7.74
C ASP A 198 8.53 -5.92 -8.72
N PRO A 199 8.16 -5.99 -9.99
CA PRO A 199 8.66 -5.01 -10.96
C PRO A 199 8.32 -3.60 -10.47
N PRO A 200 9.17 -2.59 -10.72
CA PRO A 200 8.98 -1.24 -10.22
C PRO A 200 7.58 -0.78 -10.57
N ALA A 201 6.80 -0.43 -9.54
CA ALA A 201 5.49 0.18 -9.74
C ALA A 201 5.70 1.38 -10.66
N LYS A 202 5.15 1.27 -11.88
CA LYS A 202 5.22 2.27 -12.92
C LYS A 202 4.79 3.60 -12.30
N LEU A 203 5.70 4.57 -12.24
CA LEU A 203 5.42 5.94 -11.77
C LEU A 203 4.49 6.58 -12.79
N GLU A 204 3.20 6.51 -12.54
CA GLU A 204 2.19 7.02 -13.44
C GLU A 204 1.66 8.36 -12.97
N ALA A 205 1.55 9.26 -13.91
CA ALA A 205 0.79 10.50 -13.83
C ALA A 205 -0.72 10.18 -13.86
N GLY A 206 -1.21 9.40 -12.90
CA GLY A 206 -2.59 8.94 -12.87
C GLY A 206 -3.27 9.14 -11.51
N TYR A 207 -4.58 8.95 -11.52
CA TYR A 207 -5.39 9.03 -10.33
C TYR A 207 -5.84 7.64 -9.88
N TYR A 208 -5.61 7.31 -8.63
CA TYR A 208 -6.24 6.17 -7.96
C TYR A 208 -7.71 6.49 -7.70
N ARG A 209 -8.61 5.70 -8.29
CA ARG A 209 -10.06 5.92 -8.17
C ARG A 209 -10.67 4.95 -7.18
N VAL A 210 -11.49 5.46 -6.27
CA VAL A 210 -12.18 4.66 -5.26
C VAL A 210 -13.61 4.43 -5.70
N ARG A 211 -13.95 3.16 -6.03
CA ARG A 211 -15.24 2.73 -6.58
C ARG A 211 -15.63 1.36 -6.05
N LYS A 212 -16.89 0.99 -6.21
CA LYS A 212 -17.36 -0.40 -5.94
C LYS A 212 -16.89 -1.38 -7.02
N SER A 213 -16.83 -0.92 -8.28
CA SER A 213 -16.18 -1.63 -9.40
C SER A 213 -15.65 -0.61 -10.41
N TRP A 214 -14.73 -1.02 -11.28
CA TRP A 214 -14.20 -0.12 -12.31
C TRP A 214 -15.27 0.40 -13.28
N GLN A 215 -16.23 -0.47 -13.63
CA GLN A 215 -17.31 -0.18 -14.56
C GLN A 215 -18.38 0.73 -13.94
N ASP A 216 -18.57 0.67 -12.65
CA ASP A 216 -19.52 1.52 -11.93
C ASP A 216 -18.93 2.89 -11.64
N LYS A 217 -18.88 3.72 -12.68
CA LYS A 217 -18.38 5.10 -12.59
C LYS A 217 -19.20 5.97 -11.63
N LYS A 218 -20.49 5.63 -11.42
CA LYS A 218 -21.39 6.37 -10.53
C LYS A 218 -21.06 6.13 -9.05
N SER A 219 -20.46 4.98 -8.72
CA SER A 219 -20.03 4.69 -7.34
C SER A 219 -18.74 5.39 -6.95
N GLN A 220 -18.11 6.20 -7.82
CA GLN A 220 -16.84 6.83 -7.48
C GLN A 220 -17.01 7.84 -6.34
N ILE A 221 -16.32 7.56 -5.22
CA ILE A 221 -16.30 8.43 -4.03
C ILE A 221 -15.00 9.22 -3.86
N GLY A 222 -14.06 9.05 -4.78
CA GLY A 222 -12.82 9.82 -4.79
C GLY A 222 -11.89 9.44 -5.95
N ALA A 223 -10.98 10.37 -6.27
CA ALA A 223 -9.86 10.16 -7.15
C ALA A 223 -8.65 10.86 -6.54
N TYR A 224 -7.57 10.12 -6.32
CA TYR A 224 -6.42 10.56 -5.54
C TYR A 224 -5.13 10.33 -6.33
N LYS A 225 -4.23 11.31 -6.29
CA LYS A 225 -2.86 11.13 -6.83
C LYS A 225 -1.97 10.32 -5.89
N VAL A 226 -2.37 10.18 -4.63
CA VAL A 226 -1.64 9.45 -3.59
C VAL A 226 -2.44 8.19 -3.24
N LEU A 227 -1.82 7.02 -3.44
CA LEU A 227 -2.44 5.72 -3.18
C LEU A 227 -2.93 5.57 -1.74
N ALA A 228 -2.17 6.07 -0.76
CA ALA A 228 -2.55 5.99 0.65
C ALA A 228 -3.88 6.70 0.94
N ASN A 229 -4.14 7.85 0.31
CA ASN A 229 -5.39 8.57 0.46
C ASN A 229 -6.56 7.82 -0.18
N ALA A 230 -6.32 7.15 -1.32
CA ALA A 230 -7.30 6.30 -1.95
C ALA A 230 -7.61 5.07 -1.09
N LYS A 231 -6.57 4.41 -0.53
CA LYS A 231 -6.73 3.26 0.39
C LYS A 231 -7.55 3.62 1.61
N ARG A 232 -7.18 4.72 2.30
CA ARG A 232 -7.95 5.22 3.45
C ARG A 232 -9.42 5.46 3.08
N LYS A 233 -9.68 6.09 1.94
CA LYS A 233 -11.06 6.32 1.50
C LYS A 233 -11.82 5.04 1.22
N ALA A 234 -11.16 4.01 0.73
CA ALA A 234 -11.74 2.69 0.55
C ALA A 234 -12.04 2.01 1.91
N ASP A 235 -11.11 2.11 2.88
CA ASP A 235 -11.28 1.52 4.23
C ASP A 235 -12.43 2.16 5.01
N GLU A 236 -12.63 3.47 4.86
CA GLU A 236 -13.76 4.20 5.44
C GLU A 236 -15.12 3.80 4.84
N ASN A 237 -15.12 3.07 3.71
CA ASN A 237 -16.33 2.73 2.95
C ASN A 237 -16.30 1.25 2.55
N SER A 238 -16.95 0.40 3.32
CA SER A 238 -17.01 -1.04 3.06
C SER A 238 -17.55 -1.35 1.66
N GLY A 239 -16.90 -2.28 0.96
CA GLY A 239 -17.25 -2.67 -0.41
C GLY A 239 -16.69 -1.77 -1.51
N TYR A 240 -15.79 -0.84 -1.16
CA TYR A 240 -15.07 -0.02 -2.13
C TYR A 240 -13.65 -0.53 -2.34
N PHE A 241 -13.15 -0.33 -3.56
CA PHE A 241 -11.83 -0.75 -4.02
C PHE A 241 -11.08 0.45 -4.61
N VAL A 242 -9.76 0.41 -4.52
CA VAL A 242 -8.90 1.37 -5.23
C VAL A 242 -8.50 0.78 -6.57
N PHE A 243 -8.71 1.53 -7.62
CA PHE A 243 -8.32 1.18 -8.99
C PHE A 243 -7.22 2.12 -9.48
N ASP A 244 -6.27 1.56 -10.24
CA ASP A 244 -5.31 2.35 -11.04
C ASP A 244 -5.97 2.95 -12.29
N ASP A 245 -5.18 3.64 -13.11
CA ASP A 245 -5.69 4.25 -14.36
C ASP A 245 -6.09 3.23 -15.42
N GLU A 246 -5.58 2.01 -15.33
CA GLU A 246 -5.87 0.91 -16.24
C GLU A 246 -7.13 0.15 -15.79
N GLY A 247 -7.67 0.50 -14.61
CA GLY A 247 -8.87 -0.14 -14.05
C GLY A 247 -8.59 -1.41 -13.27
N THR A 248 -7.32 -1.67 -12.95
CA THR A 248 -6.94 -2.77 -12.08
C THR A 248 -7.25 -2.42 -10.64
N ALA A 249 -7.97 -3.29 -9.91
CA ALA A 249 -8.17 -3.13 -8.49
C ALA A 249 -6.85 -3.45 -7.76
N ILE A 250 -6.27 -2.42 -7.12
CA ILE A 250 -4.98 -2.50 -6.44
C ILE A 250 -5.10 -2.46 -4.92
N TYR A 251 -6.32 -2.21 -4.39
CA TYR A 251 -6.56 -2.25 -2.94
C TYR A 251 -8.07 -2.47 -2.65
N PRO A 252 -8.42 -3.24 -1.56
CA PRO A 252 -7.47 -4.02 -0.78
C PRO A 252 -6.72 -5.03 -1.66
N GLU A 253 -5.46 -5.29 -1.36
CA GLU A 253 -4.76 -6.38 -2.03
C GLU A 253 -5.58 -7.64 -1.83
N LYS A 254 -6.04 -8.24 -2.94
CA LYS A 254 -6.66 -9.55 -2.86
C LYS A 254 -5.57 -10.49 -2.36
N SER A 255 -5.64 -10.87 -1.08
CA SER A 255 -4.78 -11.92 -0.56
C SER A 255 -4.86 -13.11 -1.51
N ALA A 256 -3.75 -13.79 -1.73
CA ALA A 256 -3.68 -14.98 -2.60
C ALA A 256 -4.63 -16.13 -2.17
N ALA A 257 -5.50 -15.89 -1.19
CA ALA A 257 -6.41 -16.84 -0.56
C ALA A 257 -7.89 -16.71 -1.03
N GLU A 258 -8.24 -15.75 -1.89
CA GLU A 258 -9.64 -15.57 -2.30
C GLU A 258 -9.85 -15.77 -3.80
N TYR A 259 -9.57 -16.95 -4.29
CA TYR A 259 -10.12 -17.44 -5.55
C TYR A 259 -10.84 -18.77 -5.34
N GLY A 260 -12.03 -18.88 -5.92
CA GLY A 260 -12.71 -20.17 -6.05
C GLY A 260 -12.10 -20.95 -7.20
N THR A 261 -12.29 -22.27 -7.18
CA THR A 261 -11.94 -23.13 -8.31
C THR A 261 -13.19 -23.43 -9.11
N TYR A 262 -13.16 -23.20 -10.42
CA TYR A 262 -14.21 -23.55 -11.35
C TYR A 262 -13.71 -24.64 -12.31
N THR A 263 -14.50 -25.70 -12.51
CA THR A 263 -14.22 -26.73 -13.52
C THR A 263 -14.99 -26.42 -14.80
N VAL A 264 -14.25 -26.19 -15.88
CA VAL A 264 -14.80 -25.87 -17.20
C VAL A 264 -15.69 -27.01 -17.68
N VAL A 265 -16.90 -26.68 -18.13
CA VAL A 265 -17.82 -27.63 -18.74
C VAL A 265 -17.91 -27.38 -20.25
N SER A 266 -18.42 -28.39 -20.99
CA SER A 266 -18.59 -28.29 -22.45
C SER A 266 -19.51 -27.11 -22.81
N GLY A 267 -19.04 -26.23 -23.74
CA GLY A 267 -19.74 -25.01 -24.14
C GLY A 267 -19.35 -23.75 -23.37
N ASP A 268 -18.49 -23.86 -22.35
CA ASP A 268 -17.96 -22.71 -21.67
C ASP A 268 -16.96 -21.92 -22.54
N SER A 269 -16.90 -20.61 -22.27
CA SER A 269 -15.82 -19.74 -22.69
C SER A 269 -15.42 -18.88 -21.52
N LEU A 270 -14.19 -18.35 -21.52
CA LEU A 270 -13.72 -17.43 -20.47
C LEU A 270 -14.69 -16.26 -20.28
N TRP A 271 -15.25 -15.74 -21.38
CA TRP A 271 -16.24 -14.66 -21.37
C TRP A 271 -17.52 -15.06 -20.61
N ARG A 272 -18.08 -16.26 -20.92
CA ARG A 272 -19.28 -16.76 -20.25
C ARG A 272 -19.05 -17.06 -18.78
N ILE A 273 -17.91 -17.63 -18.45
CA ILE A 273 -17.50 -17.88 -17.04
C ILE A 273 -17.40 -16.56 -16.29
N ALA A 274 -16.76 -15.55 -16.89
CA ALA A 274 -16.66 -14.22 -16.27
C ALA A 274 -18.03 -13.55 -16.11
N ALA A 275 -18.87 -13.59 -17.14
CA ALA A 275 -20.23 -13.04 -17.05
C ALA A 275 -21.03 -13.68 -15.90
N ARG A 276 -20.91 -15.00 -15.74
CA ARG A 276 -21.63 -15.77 -14.73
C ARG A 276 -21.07 -15.59 -13.33
N LEU A 277 -19.76 -15.69 -13.16
CA LEU A 277 -19.14 -15.76 -11.84
C LEU A 277 -18.62 -14.39 -11.34
N LEU A 278 -18.31 -13.48 -12.25
CA LEU A 278 -17.81 -12.14 -11.93
C LEU A 278 -18.84 -11.03 -12.23
N GLY A 279 -20.00 -11.41 -12.80
CA GLY A 279 -21.07 -10.47 -13.14
C GLY A 279 -20.86 -9.69 -14.44
N ASP A 280 -19.72 -9.83 -15.12
CA ASP A 280 -19.41 -9.15 -16.38
C ASP A 280 -18.44 -9.98 -17.22
N GLY A 281 -18.87 -10.38 -18.44
CA GLY A 281 -18.05 -11.16 -19.38
C GLY A 281 -16.76 -10.49 -19.79
N ARG A 282 -16.71 -9.15 -19.81
CA ARG A 282 -15.50 -8.36 -20.13
C ARG A 282 -14.38 -8.55 -19.11
N ARG A 283 -14.67 -9.13 -17.95
CA ARG A 283 -13.69 -9.46 -16.91
C ARG A 283 -12.95 -10.78 -17.15
N TYR A 284 -13.19 -11.48 -18.26
CA TYR A 284 -12.49 -12.72 -18.60
C TYR A 284 -10.95 -12.59 -18.62
N PRO A 285 -10.32 -11.42 -18.94
CA PRO A 285 -8.89 -11.30 -18.85
C PRO A 285 -8.34 -11.47 -17.42
N GLU A 286 -9.15 -11.18 -16.38
CA GLU A 286 -8.78 -11.44 -14.99
C GLU A 286 -8.62 -12.94 -14.71
N ILE A 287 -9.56 -13.76 -15.24
CA ILE A 287 -9.48 -15.23 -15.14
C ILE A 287 -8.25 -15.72 -15.92
N LYS A 288 -8.07 -15.22 -17.13
CA LYS A 288 -6.93 -15.57 -17.99
C LYS A 288 -5.59 -15.31 -17.29
N LYS A 289 -5.40 -14.11 -16.75
CA LYS A 289 -4.19 -13.69 -16.03
C LYS A 289 -3.96 -14.55 -14.77
N LEU A 290 -5.00 -14.75 -13.95
CA LEU A 290 -4.91 -15.52 -12.71
C LEU A 290 -4.50 -16.99 -12.93
N ASN A 291 -4.80 -17.52 -14.11
CA ASN A 291 -4.49 -18.91 -14.49
C ASN A 291 -3.28 -19.03 -15.43
N GLY A 292 -2.56 -17.94 -15.72
CA GLY A 292 -1.41 -17.97 -16.61
C GLY A 292 -1.72 -18.41 -18.03
N LEU A 293 -2.97 -18.20 -18.52
CA LEU A 293 -3.38 -18.67 -19.85
C LEU A 293 -2.82 -17.75 -20.93
N THR A 294 -2.16 -18.33 -21.92
CA THR A 294 -1.61 -17.61 -23.08
C THR A 294 -2.64 -17.39 -24.20
N SER A 295 -3.71 -18.20 -24.22
CA SER A 295 -4.81 -18.07 -25.18
C SER A 295 -6.17 -18.06 -24.47
N ASP A 296 -7.25 -17.77 -25.20
CA ASP A 296 -8.62 -17.77 -24.67
C ASP A 296 -9.27 -19.16 -24.76
N VAL A 297 -8.54 -20.14 -25.31
CA VAL A 297 -9.03 -21.52 -25.46
C VAL A 297 -8.97 -22.23 -24.12
N ILE A 298 -10.09 -22.80 -23.71
CA ILE A 298 -10.24 -23.61 -22.50
C ILE A 298 -10.90 -24.94 -22.85
N HIS A 299 -10.65 -26.00 -22.06
CA HIS A 299 -11.11 -27.32 -22.31
C HIS A 299 -12.02 -27.84 -21.19
N ALA A 300 -13.03 -28.60 -21.54
CA ALA A 300 -13.90 -29.24 -20.55
C ALA A 300 -13.07 -30.11 -19.59
N GLY A 301 -13.33 -29.96 -18.27
CA GLY A 301 -12.55 -30.58 -17.20
C GLY A 301 -11.39 -29.75 -16.70
N GLN A 302 -10.99 -28.68 -17.39
CA GLN A 302 -9.94 -27.77 -16.94
C GLN A 302 -10.37 -27.01 -15.66
N LYS A 303 -9.50 -26.96 -14.65
CA LYS A 303 -9.76 -26.19 -13.42
C LYS A 303 -9.20 -24.78 -13.58
N LEU A 304 -10.06 -23.80 -13.35
CA LEU A 304 -9.70 -22.39 -13.40
C LEU A 304 -9.88 -21.75 -12.02
N LYS A 305 -8.91 -20.96 -11.61
CA LYS A 305 -9.01 -20.04 -10.46
C LYS A 305 -9.85 -18.85 -10.88
N ILE A 306 -10.87 -18.50 -10.07
CA ILE A 306 -11.79 -17.40 -10.34
C ILE A 306 -11.60 -16.33 -9.27
N PRO A 307 -11.21 -15.10 -9.62
CA PRO A 307 -10.95 -14.06 -8.65
C PRO A 307 -12.21 -13.62 -7.90
N GLY A 308 -12.11 -13.42 -6.59
CA GLY A 308 -13.20 -12.91 -5.76
C GLY A 308 -14.39 -13.86 -5.57
N VAL A 309 -14.18 -15.14 -5.81
CA VAL A 309 -15.15 -16.21 -5.54
C VAL A 309 -14.60 -17.03 -4.38
N ALA A 310 -15.40 -17.22 -3.31
CA ALA A 310 -14.98 -18.03 -2.17
C ALA A 310 -14.64 -19.47 -2.60
N PRO A 311 -13.69 -20.14 -1.98
CA PRO A 311 -13.37 -21.52 -2.32
C PRO A 311 -14.63 -22.40 -2.10
N ASP A 312 -15.06 -23.04 -3.16
CA ASP A 312 -16.19 -23.97 -3.22
C ASP A 312 -17.60 -23.39 -3.52
N VAL A 313 -17.72 -22.61 -4.59
CA VAL A 313 -19.03 -22.18 -5.13
C VAL A 313 -19.55 -23.11 -6.26
N THR A 314 -18.94 -24.24 -6.52
CA THR A 314 -19.23 -24.99 -7.75
C THR A 314 -19.88 -26.36 -7.59
N ALA A 315 -20.30 -26.77 -6.44
CA ALA A 315 -21.05 -27.98 -6.35
C ALA A 315 -22.34 -27.78 -5.57
N ILE A 316 -23.37 -27.36 -6.26
CA ILE A 316 -24.70 -27.62 -5.75
C ILE A 316 -24.81 -29.13 -5.58
N LYS A 317 -25.04 -29.58 -4.37
CA LYS A 317 -25.12 -30.99 -4.00
C LYS A 317 -26.54 -31.33 -3.58
N VAL A 318 -26.90 -32.59 -3.69
CA VAL A 318 -28.14 -33.11 -3.11
C VAL A 318 -28.18 -32.75 -1.62
N GLY A 319 -29.28 -32.18 -1.15
CA GLY A 319 -29.47 -31.69 0.21
C GLY A 319 -29.19 -30.22 0.40
N ASP A 320 -28.53 -29.51 -0.53
CA ASP A 320 -28.32 -28.07 -0.46
C ASP A 320 -29.65 -27.30 -0.49
N THR A 321 -29.70 -26.18 0.23
CA THR A 321 -30.83 -25.25 0.15
C THR A 321 -30.47 -24.17 -0.87
N VAL A 322 -31.38 -23.93 -1.81
CA VAL A 322 -31.18 -23.02 -2.93
C VAL A 322 -32.38 -22.09 -3.13
N ARG A 323 -32.10 -20.92 -3.71
CA ARG A 323 -33.14 -20.01 -4.25
C ARG A 323 -33.08 -20.06 -5.76
N VAL A 324 -34.27 -20.09 -6.42
CA VAL A 324 -34.36 -20.09 -7.86
C VAL A 324 -34.20 -18.69 -8.42
N THR A 325 -33.31 -18.52 -9.37
CA THR A 325 -33.01 -17.25 -10.07
C THR A 325 -33.31 -17.36 -11.57
N ALA A 326 -33.51 -18.57 -12.07
CA ALA A 326 -33.82 -18.83 -13.47
C ALA A 326 -35.14 -18.20 -13.90
N SER A 327 -35.20 -17.71 -15.13
CA SER A 327 -36.43 -17.25 -15.75
C SER A 327 -37.27 -18.43 -16.28
N ASN A 328 -36.60 -19.50 -16.73
CA ASN A 328 -37.23 -20.66 -17.30
C ASN A 328 -36.71 -21.97 -16.67
N TYR A 329 -37.57 -23.00 -16.63
CA TYR A 329 -37.17 -24.37 -16.37
C TYR A 329 -36.27 -24.90 -17.48
N ALA A 330 -35.57 -25.99 -17.24
CA ALA A 330 -34.76 -26.68 -18.28
C ALA A 330 -35.59 -27.15 -19.47
N THR A 331 -36.90 -27.28 -19.30
CA THR A 331 -37.89 -27.57 -20.34
C THR A 331 -38.32 -26.37 -21.18
N GLY A 332 -37.84 -25.15 -20.86
CA GLY A 332 -38.18 -23.92 -21.56
C GLY A 332 -39.38 -23.16 -21.02
N GLN A 333 -40.17 -23.75 -20.14
CA GLN A 333 -41.34 -23.09 -19.54
C GLN A 333 -40.93 -22.04 -18.53
N THR A 334 -41.70 -20.94 -18.43
CA THR A 334 -41.43 -19.86 -17.50
C THR A 334 -41.56 -20.32 -16.04
N VAL A 335 -40.57 -19.97 -15.20
CA VAL A 335 -40.61 -20.22 -13.76
C VAL A 335 -41.53 -19.20 -13.07
N PRO A 336 -42.59 -19.64 -12.40
CA PRO A 336 -43.50 -18.75 -11.69
C PRO A 336 -42.83 -17.98 -10.54
N ASN A 337 -43.34 -16.81 -10.22
CA ASN A 337 -42.75 -15.97 -9.15
C ASN A 337 -42.74 -16.64 -7.78
N TRP A 338 -43.79 -17.38 -7.43
CA TRP A 338 -43.85 -18.08 -6.15
C TRP A 338 -42.74 -19.10 -5.94
N VAL A 339 -42.16 -19.64 -7.02
CA VAL A 339 -40.99 -20.53 -6.99
C VAL A 339 -39.74 -19.75 -6.66
N LYS A 340 -39.61 -18.53 -7.18
CA LYS A 340 -38.43 -17.64 -6.96
C LYS A 340 -38.44 -17.02 -5.56
N GLU A 341 -39.59 -16.85 -4.95
CA GLU A 341 -39.78 -16.24 -3.64
C GLU A 341 -39.48 -17.21 -2.49
N ARG A 342 -39.43 -18.52 -2.76
CA ARG A 342 -39.18 -19.57 -1.77
C ARG A 342 -37.78 -20.14 -1.88
N THR A 343 -37.34 -20.81 -0.81
CA THR A 343 -36.14 -21.63 -0.79
C THR A 343 -36.51 -23.08 -1.02
N HIS A 344 -35.66 -23.84 -1.73
CA HIS A 344 -35.89 -25.23 -2.11
C HIS A 344 -34.68 -26.08 -1.76
N LYS A 345 -34.89 -27.35 -1.43
CA LYS A 345 -33.81 -28.32 -1.30
C LYS A 345 -33.54 -29.03 -2.61
N VAL A 346 -32.26 -29.19 -2.92
CA VAL A 346 -31.80 -29.94 -4.09
C VAL A 346 -31.98 -31.45 -3.82
N SER A 347 -32.79 -32.14 -4.62
CA SER A 347 -33.03 -33.57 -4.52
C SER A 347 -32.17 -34.39 -5.48
N GLN A 348 -31.85 -33.83 -6.64
CA GLN A 348 -30.96 -34.48 -7.63
C GLN A 348 -30.12 -33.40 -8.32
N VAL A 349 -28.94 -33.81 -8.74
CA VAL A 349 -28.01 -32.98 -9.54
C VAL A 349 -27.58 -33.83 -10.75
N GLU A 350 -27.83 -33.33 -11.92
CA GLU A 350 -27.28 -33.84 -13.17
C GLU A 350 -26.36 -32.78 -13.80
N LYS A 351 -25.62 -33.18 -14.83
CA LYS A 351 -24.53 -32.45 -15.47
C LYS A 351 -24.68 -30.90 -15.52
N ASP A 352 -25.85 -30.40 -15.88
CA ASP A 352 -26.14 -28.96 -16.10
C ASP A 352 -27.47 -28.52 -15.46
N LYS A 353 -28.12 -29.38 -14.69
CA LYS A 353 -29.43 -29.12 -14.11
C LYS A 353 -29.59 -29.73 -12.73
N VAL A 354 -30.51 -29.16 -11.97
CA VAL A 354 -30.89 -29.59 -10.63
C VAL A 354 -32.39 -29.86 -10.55
N LEU A 355 -32.77 -30.87 -9.79
CA LEU A 355 -34.15 -31.14 -9.43
C LEU A 355 -34.36 -30.65 -7.99
N LEU A 356 -35.39 -29.87 -7.78
CA LEU A 356 -35.76 -29.37 -6.45
C LEU A 356 -36.83 -30.26 -5.84
N GLY A 357 -36.55 -30.78 -4.65
CA GLY A 357 -37.16 -31.95 -4.06
C GLY A 357 -38.53 -31.76 -3.44
N TRP A 358 -39.19 -32.92 -3.26
CA TRP A 358 -40.44 -33.17 -2.55
C TRP A 358 -40.19 -33.12 -1.00
N PRO A 359 -41.20 -32.71 -0.13
CA PRO A 359 -42.61 -32.42 -0.50
C PRO A 359 -42.87 -30.98 -0.95
N ASP A 360 -41.99 -30.01 -0.66
CA ASP A 360 -42.16 -28.59 -0.98
C ASP A 360 -41.46 -28.19 -2.28
N GLY A 361 -40.96 -29.17 -3.00
CA GLY A 361 -40.20 -28.98 -4.22
C GLY A 361 -41.09 -28.92 -5.46
N ILE A 362 -40.54 -28.27 -6.46
CA ILE A 362 -41.06 -28.30 -7.82
C ILE A 362 -40.47 -29.52 -8.51
N ALA A 363 -41.29 -30.48 -8.90
CA ALA A 363 -40.84 -31.65 -9.67
C ALA A 363 -40.43 -31.26 -11.11
N SER A 364 -39.58 -30.26 -11.24
CA SER A 364 -39.11 -29.73 -12.51
C SER A 364 -37.63 -29.41 -12.44
N TRP A 365 -36.94 -29.75 -13.51
CA TRP A 365 -35.52 -29.48 -13.66
C TRP A 365 -35.26 -28.00 -13.94
N LEU A 366 -34.31 -27.44 -13.22
CA LEU A 366 -33.81 -26.07 -13.41
C LEU A 366 -32.39 -26.15 -13.93
N PRO A 367 -31.98 -25.21 -14.77
CA PRO A 367 -30.56 -25.04 -15.07
C PRO A 367 -29.76 -24.86 -13.79
N ILE A 368 -28.59 -25.47 -13.66
CA ILE A 368 -27.79 -25.42 -12.44
C ILE A 368 -27.32 -24.00 -12.14
N ASP A 369 -27.14 -23.17 -13.17
CA ASP A 369 -26.82 -21.74 -13.08
C ASP A 369 -28.05 -20.86 -12.75
N GLY A 370 -29.25 -21.46 -12.83
CA GLY A 370 -30.52 -20.84 -12.47
C GLY A 370 -30.92 -21.02 -11.01
N VAL A 371 -30.01 -21.50 -10.16
CA VAL A 371 -30.21 -21.60 -8.70
C VAL A 371 -29.02 -21.11 -7.94
N LYS A 372 -29.27 -20.48 -6.80
CA LYS A 372 -28.24 -19.94 -5.91
C LYS A 372 -28.32 -20.62 -4.56
N LYS A 373 -27.20 -21.22 -4.12
CA LYS A 373 -27.08 -21.78 -2.77
C LYS A 373 -27.19 -20.67 -1.73
N ILE A 374 -27.90 -20.97 -0.64
CA ILE A 374 -28.13 -20.05 0.48
C ILE A 374 -27.37 -20.57 1.69
#